data_458e774a87943ddac9ec73256a775151
#
_entry.id   458e774a87943ddac9ec73256a775151
#
_cell.length_a   1.000
_cell.length_b   1.000
_cell.length_c   1.000
_cell.angle_alpha   90.00
_cell.angle_beta   90.00
_cell.angle_gamma   90.00
#
_symmetry.space_group_name_H-M   'P 1'
#
loop_
_entity.id
_entity.type
_entity.pdbx_description
1 polymer ?
#
loop_
_entity_poly.entity_id
_entity_poly.type
_entity_poly.pdbx_seq_one_letter_code
_entity_poly.pdbx_strand_id
1 'polypeptide(L)'
;MQLKQRNNKRMTLIEKLYQLFLECKEITTDTRDCPKGSIFFALKGANFNGNSFAHKALEQGCAYAVVDESTPDMIDNEQYIVVDNVLTTLQQLANHHRKALNTTIIGITGTNGKTTTKELLATVLAQKYNVLYTLGNLNNDIGVPKTLLRLNKEHNMAVIEMGASHPGDIKTLVDIVEPNYALITNVGRA
;
A
#
# COMPACT_ATOMS: atom_id res chain seq x y z
N MET A 1 23.22 -34.57 -22.57
CA MET A 1 21.89 -33.98 -22.78
C MET A 1 21.29 -33.74 -21.41
N GLN A 2 21.58 -32.58 -20.80
CA GLN A 2 21.10 -32.23 -19.45
C GLN A 2 19.80 -31.46 -19.59
N LEU A 3 18.72 -32.08 -19.14
CA LEU A 3 17.39 -31.48 -19.04
C LEU A 3 17.44 -30.37 -18.00
N LYS A 4 17.29 -29.11 -18.42
CA LYS A 4 17.03 -27.97 -17.56
C LYS A 4 15.73 -28.23 -16.81
N GLN A 5 15.82 -28.60 -15.53
CA GLN A 5 14.68 -28.54 -14.62
C GLN A 5 14.24 -27.07 -14.55
N ARG A 6 13.13 -26.75 -15.23
CA ARG A 6 12.38 -25.51 -14.99
C ARG A 6 11.81 -25.61 -13.58
N ASN A 7 12.41 -24.88 -12.65
CA ASN A 7 11.83 -24.61 -11.33
C ASN A 7 10.48 -23.92 -11.54
N ASN A 8 9.41 -24.71 -11.51
CA ASN A 8 8.03 -24.20 -11.53
C ASN A 8 7.70 -23.69 -10.12
N LYS A 9 8.31 -22.57 -9.74
CA LYS A 9 8.00 -21.90 -8.46
C LYS A 9 6.56 -21.41 -8.54
N ARG A 10 5.67 -22.04 -7.77
CA ARG A 10 4.27 -21.64 -7.69
C ARG A 10 4.22 -20.20 -7.18
N MET A 11 3.60 -19.30 -7.94
CA MET A 11 3.46 -17.89 -7.55
C MET A 11 2.73 -17.80 -6.21
N THR A 12 3.25 -16.96 -5.32
CA THR A 12 2.58 -16.63 -4.06
C THR A 12 1.31 -15.80 -4.30
N LEU A 13 0.44 -15.71 -3.31
CA LEU A 13 -0.76 -14.88 -3.39
C LEU A 13 -0.42 -13.43 -3.70
N ILE A 14 0.61 -12.87 -3.04
CA ILE A 14 1.05 -11.48 -3.25
C ILE A 14 1.61 -11.28 -4.67
N GLU A 15 2.37 -12.22 -5.21
CA GLU A 15 2.85 -12.14 -6.60
C GLU A 15 1.68 -12.14 -7.61
N LYS A 16 0.64 -12.94 -7.38
CA LYS A 16 -0.56 -12.94 -8.22
C LYS A 16 -1.32 -11.63 -8.11
N LEU A 17 -1.57 -11.16 -6.88
CA LEU A 17 -2.26 -9.89 -6.63
C LEU A 17 -1.47 -8.71 -7.23
N TYR A 18 -0.13 -8.79 -7.22
CA TYR A 18 0.71 -7.77 -7.83
C TYR A 18 0.55 -7.72 -9.36
N GLN A 19 0.39 -8.85 -10.04
CA GLN A 19 0.08 -8.85 -11.48
C GLN A 19 -1.26 -8.16 -11.77
N LEU A 20 -2.30 -8.47 -11.01
CA LEU A 20 -3.59 -7.80 -11.12
C LEU A 20 -3.48 -6.29 -10.85
N PHE A 21 -2.70 -5.90 -9.83
CA PHE A 21 -2.45 -4.48 -9.55
C PHE A 21 -1.74 -3.75 -10.71
N LEU A 22 -0.79 -4.40 -11.39
CA LEU A 22 -0.13 -3.79 -12.54
C LEU A 22 -1.07 -3.55 -13.73
N GLU A 23 -2.12 -4.37 -13.88
CA GLU A 23 -3.18 -4.20 -14.87
C GLU A 23 -4.17 -3.10 -14.46
N CYS A 24 -4.65 -3.15 -13.22
CA CYS A 24 -5.62 -2.21 -12.65
C CYS A 24 -5.03 -0.82 -12.37
N LYS A 25 -3.77 -0.75 -11.94
CA LYS A 25 -2.97 0.45 -11.60
C LYS A 25 -3.46 1.25 -10.39
N GLU A 26 -4.67 1.03 -9.92
CA GLU A 26 -5.28 1.77 -8.82
C GLU A 26 -5.92 0.83 -7.80
N ILE A 27 -5.91 1.27 -6.55
CA ILE A 27 -6.62 0.62 -5.45
C ILE A 27 -7.56 1.62 -4.78
N THR A 28 -8.64 1.10 -4.21
CA THR A 28 -9.49 1.87 -3.30
C THR A 28 -9.82 1.11 -2.03
N THR A 29 -10.11 1.84 -0.97
CA THR A 29 -10.61 1.32 0.32
C THR A 29 -11.96 1.94 0.68
N ASP A 30 -12.56 2.72 -0.25
CA ASP A 30 -13.79 3.47 -0.04
C ASP A 30 -14.74 3.26 -1.22
N THR A 31 -15.91 2.70 -0.97
CA THR A 31 -16.93 2.47 -2.01
C THR A 31 -17.61 3.73 -2.52
N ARG A 32 -17.35 4.88 -1.92
CA ARG A 32 -17.83 6.18 -2.44
C ARG A 32 -16.95 6.71 -3.56
N ASP A 33 -15.74 6.17 -3.67
CA ASP A 33 -14.74 6.51 -4.68
C ASP A 33 -14.15 5.21 -5.22
N CYS A 34 -14.81 4.64 -6.24
CA CYS A 34 -14.40 3.40 -6.93
C CYS A 34 -13.94 3.74 -8.35
N PRO A 35 -12.66 4.06 -8.57
CA PRO A 35 -12.13 4.21 -9.91
C PRO A 35 -12.40 2.96 -10.74
N LYS A 36 -12.88 3.15 -11.98
CA LYS A 36 -13.22 2.03 -12.86
C LYS A 36 -12.01 1.14 -13.11
N GLY A 37 -12.16 -0.15 -12.85
CA GLY A 37 -11.10 -1.13 -13.01
C GLY A 37 -10.11 -1.20 -11.85
N SER A 38 -10.34 -0.48 -10.73
CA SER A 38 -9.50 -0.54 -9.52
C SER A 38 -9.69 -1.84 -8.74
N ILE A 39 -8.83 -2.07 -7.76
CA ILE A 39 -8.96 -3.15 -6.78
C ILE A 39 -9.48 -2.56 -5.46
N PHE A 40 -10.63 -3.04 -5.00
CA PHE A 40 -11.18 -2.67 -3.70
C PHE A 40 -10.56 -3.52 -2.58
N PHE A 41 -10.08 -2.90 -1.51
CA PHE A 41 -9.62 -3.56 -0.29
C PHE A 41 -10.65 -3.38 0.82
N ALA A 42 -11.29 -4.46 1.22
CA ALA A 42 -12.39 -4.49 2.19
C ALA A 42 -11.87 -4.39 3.64
N LEU A 43 -11.28 -3.26 4.00
CA LEU A 43 -10.72 -3.03 5.33
C LEU A 43 -11.79 -3.05 6.43
N LYS A 44 -11.39 -3.47 7.63
CA LYS A 44 -12.19 -3.41 8.85
C LYS A 44 -11.73 -2.28 9.75
N GLY A 45 -12.66 -1.58 10.35
CA GLY A 45 -12.43 -0.60 11.42
C GLY A 45 -13.24 -0.96 12.66
N ALA A 46 -13.11 -0.18 13.72
CA ALA A 46 -13.79 -0.46 15.00
C ALA A 46 -15.34 -0.57 14.87
N ASN A 47 -15.94 0.23 13.97
CA ASN A 47 -17.41 0.28 13.76
C ASN A 47 -17.80 0.01 12.30
N PHE A 48 -16.91 -0.61 11.52
CA PHE A 48 -17.09 -0.73 10.08
C PHE A 48 -16.46 -2.03 9.59
N ASN A 49 -17.20 -2.77 8.76
CA ASN A 49 -16.72 -3.98 8.09
C ASN A 49 -16.79 -3.78 6.57
N GLY A 50 -15.62 -3.61 5.93
CA GLY A 50 -15.48 -3.42 4.49
C GLY A 50 -15.99 -4.59 3.67
N ASN A 51 -15.97 -5.82 4.21
CA ASN A 51 -16.45 -7.02 3.51
C ASN A 51 -17.90 -6.88 3.07
N SER A 52 -18.74 -6.23 3.88
CA SER A 52 -20.15 -5.98 3.55
C SER A 52 -20.35 -5.09 2.31
N PHE A 53 -19.31 -4.42 1.85
CA PHE A 53 -19.35 -3.50 0.72
C PHE A 53 -18.64 -4.03 -0.53
N ALA A 54 -18.06 -5.24 -0.47
CA ALA A 54 -17.29 -5.80 -1.56
C ALA A 54 -18.13 -5.95 -2.85
N HIS A 55 -19.35 -6.46 -2.74
CA HIS A 55 -20.28 -6.58 -3.87
C HIS A 55 -20.58 -5.22 -4.49
N LYS A 56 -20.91 -4.23 -3.66
CA LYS A 56 -21.19 -2.86 -4.11
C LYS A 56 -19.99 -2.23 -4.82
N ALA A 57 -18.76 -2.49 -4.36
CA ALA A 57 -17.55 -2.00 -5.03
C ALA A 57 -17.41 -2.55 -6.46
N LEU A 58 -17.70 -3.85 -6.66
CA LEU A 58 -17.70 -4.46 -7.99
C LEU A 58 -18.81 -3.87 -8.89
N GLU A 59 -20.02 -3.68 -8.37
CA GLU A 59 -21.12 -3.04 -9.10
C GLU A 59 -20.78 -1.60 -9.53
N GLN A 60 -19.99 -0.88 -8.73
CA GLN A 60 -19.53 0.48 -9.02
C GLN A 60 -18.36 0.55 -9.99
N GLY A 61 -17.81 -0.60 -10.40
CA GLY A 61 -16.81 -0.69 -11.45
C GLY A 61 -15.42 -1.07 -11.01
N CYS A 62 -15.19 -1.43 -9.72
CA CYS A 62 -13.96 -2.10 -9.33
C CYS A 62 -13.82 -3.42 -10.08
N ALA A 63 -12.62 -3.76 -10.54
CA ALA A 63 -12.36 -5.03 -11.23
C ALA A 63 -12.33 -6.22 -10.26
N TYR A 64 -11.77 -6.01 -9.08
CA TYR A 64 -11.57 -7.02 -8.04
C TYR A 64 -11.89 -6.46 -6.66
N ALA A 65 -12.25 -7.38 -5.74
CA ALA A 65 -12.42 -7.06 -4.32
C ALA A 65 -11.59 -8.03 -3.46
N VAL A 66 -10.69 -7.50 -2.64
CA VAL A 66 -9.91 -8.26 -1.65
C VAL A 66 -10.70 -8.31 -0.36
N VAL A 67 -11.01 -9.51 0.12
CA VAL A 67 -11.87 -9.76 1.29
C VAL A 67 -11.22 -10.77 2.24
N ASP A 68 -11.51 -10.67 3.55
CA ASP A 68 -11.10 -11.65 4.57
C ASP A 68 -12.29 -12.32 5.28
N GLU A 69 -13.50 -12.08 4.78
CA GLU A 69 -14.72 -12.82 5.07
C GLU A 69 -15.35 -13.21 3.74
N SER A 70 -15.61 -14.49 3.53
CA SER A 70 -16.14 -14.97 2.26
C SER A 70 -17.40 -15.80 2.46
N THR A 71 -18.33 -15.68 1.51
CA THR A 71 -19.43 -16.61 1.33
C THR A 71 -19.08 -17.65 0.26
N PRO A 72 -19.79 -18.78 0.16
CA PRO A 72 -19.56 -19.75 -0.93
C PRO A 72 -19.58 -19.09 -2.32
N ASP A 73 -20.52 -18.19 -2.58
CA ASP A 73 -20.65 -17.49 -3.87
C ASP A 73 -19.43 -16.61 -4.20
N MET A 74 -18.76 -16.06 -3.19
CA MET A 74 -17.53 -15.28 -3.38
C MET A 74 -16.34 -16.16 -3.72
N ILE A 75 -16.28 -17.37 -3.19
CA ILE A 75 -15.16 -18.31 -3.42
C ILE A 75 -15.12 -18.76 -4.88
N ASP A 76 -16.29 -18.94 -5.49
CA ASP A 76 -16.44 -19.39 -6.88
C ASP A 76 -16.38 -18.26 -7.91
N ASN A 77 -16.27 -17.01 -7.46
CA ASN A 77 -16.21 -15.83 -8.32
C ASN A 77 -14.79 -15.23 -8.33
N GLU A 78 -14.13 -15.29 -9.49
CA GLU A 78 -12.76 -14.83 -9.70
C GLU A 78 -12.52 -13.32 -9.41
N GLN A 79 -13.59 -12.53 -9.30
CA GLN A 79 -13.48 -11.11 -8.93
C GLN A 79 -13.22 -10.91 -7.44
N TYR A 80 -13.47 -11.93 -6.59
CA TYR A 80 -13.14 -11.87 -5.17
C TYR A 80 -11.80 -12.57 -4.90
N ILE A 81 -10.93 -11.86 -4.22
CA ILE A 81 -9.62 -12.36 -3.78
C ILE A 81 -9.72 -12.56 -2.27
N VAL A 82 -9.95 -13.82 -1.87
CA VAL A 82 -10.06 -14.18 -0.45
C VAL A 82 -8.68 -14.30 0.16
N VAL A 83 -8.46 -13.60 1.27
CA VAL A 83 -7.19 -13.52 2.01
C VAL A 83 -7.40 -13.74 3.52
N ASP A 84 -6.34 -14.03 4.25
CA ASP A 84 -6.42 -14.18 5.72
C ASP A 84 -6.69 -12.85 6.44
N ASN A 85 -6.11 -11.75 5.94
CA ASN A 85 -6.27 -10.41 6.49
C ASN A 85 -6.04 -9.35 5.40
N VAL A 86 -7.05 -8.52 5.16
CA VAL A 86 -7.04 -7.50 4.10
C VAL A 86 -5.98 -6.42 4.34
N LEU A 87 -5.82 -5.94 5.58
CA LEU A 87 -4.84 -4.91 5.91
C LEU A 87 -3.41 -5.41 5.69
N THR A 88 -3.09 -6.58 6.22
CA THR A 88 -1.77 -7.20 6.02
C THR A 88 -1.48 -7.44 4.55
N THR A 89 -2.47 -7.87 3.77
CA THR A 89 -2.34 -8.08 2.32
C THR A 89 -2.06 -6.77 1.58
N LEU A 90 -2.74 -5.67 1.93
CA LEU A 90 -2.49 -4.34 1.39
C LEU A 90 -1.04 -3.88 1.68
N GLN A 91 -0.58 -4.07 2.91
CA GLN A 91 0.78 -3.73 3.34
C GLN A 91 1.84 -4.55 2.60
N GLN A 92 1.63 -5.86 2.46
CA GLN A 92 2.53 -6.76 1.72
C GLN A 92 2.56 -6.41 0.22
N LEU A 93 1.44 -6.08 -0.39
CA LEU A 93 1.37 -5.63 -1.78
C LEU A 93 2.18 -4.34 -1.97
N ALA A 94 2.01 -3.37 -1.07
CA ALA A 94 2.73 -2.11 -1.12
C ALA A 94 4.25 -2.28 -0.96
N ASN A 95 4.69 -3.12 -0.02
CA ASN A 95 6.10 -3.47 0.16
C ASN A 95 6.65 -4.21 -1.08
N HIS A 96 5.90 -5.14 -1.67
CA HIS A 96 6.29 -5.83 -2.89
C HIS A 96 6.45 -4.84 -4.06
N HIS A 97 5.49 -3.93 -4.25
CA HIS A 97 5.54 -2.89 -5.29
C HIS A 97 6.74 -1.95 -5.12
N ARG A 98 6.98 -1.47 -3.91
CA ARG A 98 8.14 -0.65 -3.56
C ARG A 98 9.46 -1.35 -3.94
N LYS A 99 9.59 -2.64 -3.62
CA LYS A 99 10.78 -3.44 -3.94
C LYS A 99 10.96 -3.64 -5.45
N ALA A 100 9.88 -3.90 -6.17
CA ALA A 100 9.91 -4.09 -7.61
C ALA A 100 10.38 -2.85 -8.38
N LEU A 101 10.05 -1.64 -7.89
CA LEU A 101 10.47 -0.38 -8.50
C LEU A 101 11.86 0.07 -8.07
N ASN A 102 12.34 -0.36 -6.91
CA ASN A 102 13.63 0.00 -6.34
C ASN A 102 13.89 1.52 -6.23
N THR A 103 12.82 2.31 -6.05
CA THR A 103 12.89 3.77 -5.86
C THR A 103 13.58 4.10 -4.55
N THR A 104 14.45 5.10 -4.53
CA THR A 104 15.10 5.58 -3.29
C THR A 104 14.07 6.24 -2.39
N ILE A 105 13.94 5.77 -1.15
CA ILE A 105 12.95 6.25 -0.18
C ILE A 105 13.62 6.88 1.02
N ILE A 106 13.14 8.08 1.38
CA ILE A 106 13.46 8.78 2.62
C ILE A 106 12.24 8.69 3.54
N GLY A 107 12.37 8.01 4.68
CA GLY A 107 11.36 7.93 5.72
C GLY A 107 11.49 9.10 6.69
N ILE A 108 10.37 9.70 7.10
CA ILE A 108 10.34 10.78 8.10
C ILE A 108 9.40 10.38 9.23
N THR A 109 9.90 10.44 10.46
CA THR A 109 9.08 10.26 11.67
C THR A 109 9.46 11.28 12.76
N GLY A 110 8.80 11.23 13.89
CA GLY A 110 9.02 12.09 15.06
C GLY A 110 7.71 12.57 15.67
N THR A 111 7.77 13.21 16.83
CA THR A 111 6.56 13.70 17.53
C THR A 111 5.96 14.90 16.79
N ASN A 112 6.77 15.91 16.48
CA ASN A 112 6.34 17.14 15.81
C ASN A 112 7.19 17.46 14.57
N GLY A 113 6.66 18.27 13.66
CA GLY A 113 7.42 18.78 12.51
C GLY A 113 7.56 17.81 11.32
N LYS A 114 7.00 16.59 11.38
CA LYS A 114 7.05 15.62 10.30
C LYS A 114 6.55 16.18 8.97
N THR A 115 5.33 16.69 8.95
CA THR A 115 4.68 17.19 7.74
C THR A 115 5.42 18.39 7.16
N THR A 116 5.83 19.35 8.00
CA THR A 116 6.62 20.50 7.54
C THR A 116 7.95 20.06 6.93
N THR A 117 8.66 19.15 7.58
CA THR A 117 9.95 18.62 7.09
C THR A 117 9.75 17.85 5.78
N LYS A 118 8.70 17.05 5.68
CA LYS A 118 8.32 16.33 4.46
C LYS A 118 8.08 17.29 3.29
N GLU A 119 7.27 18.32 3.48
CA GLU A 119 6.95 19.29 2.43
C GLU A 119 8.20 20.06 1.96
N LEU A 120 9.03 20.54 2.90
CA LEU A 120 10.27 21.22 2.57
C LEU A 120 11.24 20.30 1.82
N LEU A 121 11.43 19.08 2.31
CA LEU A 121 12.32 18.12 1.67
C LEU A 121 11.83 17.73 0.27
N ALA A 122 10.54 17.44 0.10
CA ALA A 122 9.94 17.13 -1.19
C ALA A 122 10.11 18.30 -2.18
N THR A 123 9.90 19.55 -1.74
CA THR A 123 10.06 20.75 -2.56
C THR A 123 11.50 20.93 -3.04
N VAL A 124 12.47 20.74 -2.15
CA VAL A 124 13.89 20.85 -2.51
C VAL A 124 14.32 19.74 -3.47
N LEU A 125 13.94 18.50 -3.19
CA LEU A 125 14.27 17.36 -4.04
C LEU A 125 13.62 17.46 -5.43
N ALA A 126 12.41 18.01 -5.52
CA ALA A 126 11.69 18.20 -6.77
C ALA A 126 12.38 19.18 -7.74
N GLN A 127 13.39 19.96 -7.30
CA GLN A 127 14.20 20.77 -8.20
C GLN A 127 15.06 19.91 -9.15
N LYS A 128 15.30 18.66 -8.80
CA LYS A 128 16.17 17.75 -9.57
C LYS A 128 15.53 16.40 -9.87
N TYR A 129 14.64 15.92 -9.05
CA TYR A 129 14.08 14.59 -9.10
C TYR A 129 12.56 14.62 -9.29
N ASN A 130 11.99 13.55 -9.88
CA ASN A 130 10.56 13.31 -9.83
C ASN A 130 10.25 12.61 -8.48
N VAL A 131 9.61 13.34 -7.58
CA VAL A 131 9.46 12.95 -6.16
C VAL A 131 8.02 12.58 -5.86
N LEU A 132 7.78 11.34 -5.41
CA LEU A 132 6.54 10.98 -4.71
C LEU A 132 6.66 11.40 -3.24
N TYR A 133 5.58 11.91 -2.65
CA TYR A 133 5.55 12.13 -1.20
C TYR A 133 4.17 11.87 -0.61
N THR A 134 4.13 11.66 0.71
CA THR A 134 2.91 11.45 1.47
C THR A 134 2.01 12.67 1.37
N LEU A 135 0.77 12.47 0.89
CA LEU A 135 -0.24 13.52 0.82
C LEU A 135 -1.04 13.58 2.12
N GLY A 136 -1.33 14.81 2.58
CA GLY A 136 -2.14 15.02 3.77
C GLY A 136 -1.58 14.25 4.98
N ASN A 137 -2.46 13.51 5.64
CA ASN A 137 -2.18 12.70 6.82
C ASN A 137 -2.12 11.18 6.54
N LEU A 138 -1.78 10.76 5.30
CA LEU A 138 -1.66 9.35 4.91
C LEU A 138 -0.37 8.72 5.47
N ASN A 139 -0.16 8.81 6.77
CA ASN A 139 1.07 8.45 7.48
C ASN A 139 0.93 7.26 8.43
N ASN A 140 -0.22 6.57 8.40
CA ASN A 140 -0.53 5.40 9.22
C ASN A 140 -0.44 4.08 8.42
N ASP A 141 -0.82 2.98 9.05
CA ASP A 141 -0.80 1.60 8.55
C ASP A 141 -1.66 1.32 7.30
N ILE A 142 -2.57 2.24 6.94
CA ILE A 142 -3.36 2.23 5.70
C ILE A 142 -2.82 3.27 4.72
N GLY A 143 -2.52 4.47 5.19
CA GLY A 143 -2.11 5.60 4.35
C GLY A 143 -0.74 5.41 3.72
N VAL A 144 0.21 4.84 4.47
CA VAL A 144 1.55 4.53 3.95
C VAL A 144 1.52 3.53 2.81
N PRO A 145 0.83 2.37 2.91
CA PRO A 145 0.63 1.47 1.77
C PRO A 145 -0.02 2.15 0.57
N LYS A 146 -1.08 2.94 0.77
CA LYS A 146 -1.73 3.70 -0.32
C LYS A 146 -0.77 4.67 -1.00
N THR A 147 0.11 5.31 -0.23
CA THR A 147 1.15 6.20 -0.78
C THR A 147 2.16 5.41 -1.61
N LEU A 148 2.66 4.27 -1.11
CA LEU A 148 3.63 3.44 -1.84
C LEU A 148 3.06 2.87 -3.15
N LEU A 149 1.78 2.49 -3.19
CA LEU A 149 1.12 1.98 -4.39
C LEU A 149 0.91 3.05 -5.49
N ARG A 150 1.14 4.33 -5.17
CA ARG A 150 1.20 5.42 -6.18
C ARG A 150 2.59 5.56 -6.84
N LEU A 151 3.61 4.85 -6.36
CA LEU A 151 4.91 4.80 -7.03
C LEU A 151 4.75 4.28 -8.47
N ASN A 152 5.56 4.80 -9.36
CA ASN A 152 5.71 4.30 -10.71
C ASN A 152 7.17 4.46 -11.18
N LYS A 153 7.47 4.01 -12.38
CA LYS A 153 8.83 4.02 -12.95
C LYS A 153 9.41 5.42 -13.17
N GLU A 154 8.58 6.44 -13.16
CA GLU A 154 9.01 7.83 -13.34
C GLU A 154 9.55 8.45 -12.05
N HIS A 155 9.12 7.94 -10.88
CA HIS A 155 9.58 8.45 -9.60
C HIS A 155 11.02 8.01 -9.30
N ASN A 156 11.92 8.99 -9.16
CA ASN A 156 13.32 8.75 -8.81
C ASN A 156 13.51 8.63 -7.28
N MET A 157 12.69 9.36 -6.53
CA MET A 157 12.74 9.41 -5.07
C MET A 157 11.34 9.42 -4.47
N ALA A 158 11.23 9.00 -3.20
CA ALA A 158 10.01 9.17 -2.43
C ALA A 158 10.31 9.68 -1.02
N VAL A 159 9.42 10.52 -0.49
CA VAL A 159 9.47 11.03 0.89
C VAL A 159 8.23 10.54 1.62
N ILE A 160 8.40 9.58 2.52
CA ILE A 160 7.31 8.90 3.22
C ILE A 160 7.25 9.33 4.67
N GLU A 161 6.16 10.01 5.03
CA GLU A 161 5.86 10.36 6.42
C GLU A 161 5.29 9.14 7.15
N MET A 162 5.82 8.84 8.34
CA MET A 162 5.41 7.73 9.19
C MET A 162 4.99 8.28 10.55
N GLY A 163 3.70 8.15 10.87
CA GLY A 163 3.09 8.59 12.12
C GLY A 163 2.82 7.44 13.06
N ALA A 164 2.90 7.66 14.36
CA ALA A 164 2.53 6.72 15.39
C ALA A 164 1.43 7.25 16.29
N SER A 165 0.49 6.38 16.65
CA SER A 165 -0.51 6.59 17.71
C SER A 165 -0.31 5.62 18.88
N HIS A 166 0.39 4.50 18.63
CA HIS A 166 0.64 3.45 19.63
C HIS A 166 2.10 2.97 19.56
N PRO A 167 2.62 2.39 20.65
CA PRO A 167 3.90 1.70 20.65
C PRO A 167 3.94 0.60 19.59
N GLY A 168 5.00 0.57 18.77
CA GLY A 168 5.17 -0.40 17.70
C GLY A 168 4.76 0.07 16.31
N ASP A 169 3.93 1.11 16.18
CA ASP A 169 3.46 1.61 14.89
C ASP A 169 4.62 1.95 13.94
N ILE A 170 5.62 2.69 14.42
CA ILE A 170 6.77 3.06 13.57
C ILE A 170 7.52 1.83 13.08
N LYS A 171 7.67 0.80 13.92
CA LYS A 171 8.30 -0.45 13.48
C LYS A 171 7.52 -1.08 12.33
N THR A 172 6.22 -1.20 12.47
CA THR A 172 5.34 -1.73 11.42
C THR A 172 5.48 -0.93 10.12
N LEU A 173 5.46 0.41 10.21
CA LEU A 173 5.60 1.27 9.04
C LEU A 173 6.97 1.16 8.39
N VAL A 174 8.04 1.04 9.18
CA VAL A 174 9.41 0.82 8.67
C VAL A 174 9.50 -0.54 7.95
N ASP A 175 8.87 -1.59 8.48
CA ASP A 175 8.85 -2.92 7.86
C ASP A 175 8.09 -2.91 6.51
N ILE A 176 7.09 -2.03 6.35
CA ILE A 176 6.35 -1.83 5.09
C ILE A 176 7.17 -1.00 4.10
N VAL A 177 7.75 0.10 4.54
CA VAL A 177 8.44 1.10 3.69
C VAL A 177 9.84 0.64 3.32
N GLU A 178 10.57 0.02 4.25
CA GLU A 178 12.01 -0.29 4.15
C GLU A 178 12.80 0.90 3.57
N PRO A 179 12.84 2.06 4.24
CA PRO A 179 13.44 3.27 3.70
C PRO A 179 14.96 3.13 3.55
N ASN A 180 15.53 3.74 2.50
CA ASN A 180 16.99 3.78 2.30
C ASN A 180 17.64 4.76 3.28
N TYR A 181 16.94 5.84 3.61
CA TYR A 181 17.34 6.88 4.56
C TYR A 181 16.18 7.19 5.48
N ALA A 182 16.45 7.58 6.71
CA ALA A 182 15.44 7.97 7.67
C ALA A 182 15.83 9.23 8.42
N LEU A 183 14.82 10.06 8.73
CA LEU A 183 14.96 11.27 9.54
C LEU A 183 13.96 11.20 10.71
N ILE A 184 14.46 11.46 11.92
CA ILE A 184 13.64 11.66 13.11
C ILE A 184 13.69 13.16 13.44
N THR A 185 12.56 13.86 13.32
CA THR A 185 12.50 15.32 13.55
C THR A 185 12.75 15.67 15.00
N ASN A 186 12.12 14.93 15.90
CA ASN A 186 12.34 15.00 17.34
C ASN A 186 11.71 13.78 18.05
N VAL A 187 12.12 13.57 19.28
CA VAL A 187 11.55 12.57 20.19
C VAL A 187 11.02 13.31 21.41
N GLY A 188 9.71 13.45 21.50
CA GLY A 188 9.00 14.08 22.61
C GLY A 188 8.03 13.10 23.27
N ARG A 189 7.35 13.56 24.32
CA ARG A 189 6.18 12.87 24.87
C ARG A 189 4.96 13.23 24.01
N ALA A 190 4.22 12.22 23.55
CA ALA A 190 2.93 12.38 22.90
C ALA A 190 1.82 12.29 23.93
#